data_bfe553a620fa3ea7f88a90840f865955
#
_entry.id   bfe553a620fa3ea7f88a90840f865955
#
_cell.length_a   1.000
_cell.length_b   1.000
_cell.length_c   1.000
_cell.angle_alpha   90.00
_cell.angle_beta   90.00
_cell.angle_gamma   90.00
#
_symmetry.space_group_name_H-M   'P 1'
#
loop_
_entity.id
_entity.type
_entity.pdbx_description
1 polymer ?
#
loop_
_entity_poly.entity_id
_entity_poly.type
_entity_poly.pdbx_seq_one_letter_code
_entity_poly.pdbx_strand_id
1 'polypeptide(L)'
;FHVRSLKNLLLAMAGDALPEDMEVRESARQLALWPGVRLTLQREWLGAGIIGEKYQLANIGKSDLNLVERDLYKPGVMAVSLEQASLRPGEATNLFVIRERRTND
;
A
#
# COMPACT_ATOMS: atom_id res chain seq x y z
N PHE A 1 -3.78 17.43 2.85
CA PHE A 1 -4.99 16.63 2.78
C PHE A 1 -5.60 16.41 4.15
N HIS A 2 -6.92 16.44 4.20
CA HIS A 2 -7.67 16.26 5.43
C HIS A 2 -7.64 14.79 5.87
N VAL A 3 -7.52 14.52 7.18
CA VAL A 3 -7.46 13.15 7.73
C VAL A 3 -8.67 12.32 7.29
N ARG A 4 -9.86 12.91 7.28
CA ARG A 4 -11.08 12.21 6.84
C ARG A 4 -10.99 11.80 5.37
N SER A 5 -10.42 12.65 4.52
CA SER A 5 -10.23 12.34 3.09
C SER A 5 -9.27 11.18 2.89
N LEU A 6 -8.19 11.13 3.66
CA LEU A 6 -7.24 10.01 3.62
C LEU A 6 -7.91 8.71 4.06
N LYS A 7 -8.69 8.76 5.13
CA LYS A 7 -9.43 7.60 5.64
C LYS A 7 -10.45 7.08 4.64
N ASN A 8 -11.18 7.99 3.99
CA ASN A 8 -12.16 7.63 2.97
C ASN A 8 -11.48 6.99 1.76
N LEU A 9 -10.32 7.50 1.36
CA LEU A 9 -9.56 6.92 0.25
C LEU A 9 -9.07 5.52 0.61
N LEU A 10 -8.56 5.30 1.83
CA LEU A 10 -8.16 3.97 2.29
C LEU A 10 -9.32 2.97 2.21
N LEU A 11 -10.51 3.39 2.64
CA LEU A 11 -11.70 2.54 2.58
C LEU A 11 -12.09 2.21 1.14
N ALA A 12 -12.01 3.19 0.24
CA ALA A 12 -12.31 2.98 -1.18
C ALA A 12 -11.31 2.01 -1.80
N MET A 13 -10.02 2.15 -1.49
CA MET A 13 -8.97 1.27 -1.98
C MET A 13 -9.16 -0.17 -1.48
N ALA A 14 -9.51 -0.33 -0.21
CA ALA A 14 -9.75 -1.65 0.37
C ALA A 14 -10.94 -2.36 -0.27
N GLY A 15 -11.94 -1.61 -0.73
CA GLY A 15 -13.11 -2.14 -1.43
C GLY A 15 -12.94 -2.18 -2.95
N ASP A 16 -11.76 -1.89 -3.49
CA ASP A 16 -11.49 -1.80 -4.93
C ASP A 16 -12.45 -0.84 -5.66
N ALA A 17 -12.88 0.22 -4.99
CA ALA A 17 -13.77 1.21 -5.58
C ALA A 17 -13.01 2.11 -6.56
N LEU A 18 -13.75 2.72 -7.48
CA LEU A 18 -13.24 3.66 -8.48
C LEU A 18 -13.76 5.06 -8.15
N PRO A 19 -13.01 5.88 -7.39
CA PRO A 19 -13.38 7.28 -7.18
C PRO A 19 -13.46 8.03 -8.51
N GLU A 20 -14.45 8.90 -8.67
CA GLU A 20 -14.73 9.58 -9.95
C GLU A 20 -13.58 10.47 -10.44
N ASP A 21 -12.86 11.06 -9.50
CA ASP A 21 -11.81 12.03 -9.80
C ASP A 21 -10.41 11.40 -9.80
N MET A 22 -10.32 10.09 -9.85
CA MET A 22 -9.04 9.38 -9.86
C MET A 22 -8.95 8.41 -11.03
N GLU A 23 -7.75 8.32 -11.58
CA GLU A 23 -7.41 7.29 -12.56
C GLU A 23 -6.91 6.05 -11.83
N VAL A 24 -7.35 4.87 -12.25
CA VAL A 24 -6.89 3.60 -11.67
C VAL A 24 -5.99 2.90 -12.68
N ARG A 25 -4.84 2.43 -12.20
CA ARG A 25 -3.86 1.73 -13.02
C ARG A 25 -3.54 0.38 -12.39
N GLU A 26 -3.71 -0.69 -13.15
CA GLU A 26 -3.30 -2.02 -12.70
C GLU A 26 -1.80 -2.20 -12.83
N SER A 27 -1.22 -3.04 -11.97
CA SER A 27 0.21 -3.32 -11.95
C SER A 27 0.45 -4.74 -11.44
N ALA A 28 1.65 -5.26 -11.70
CA ALA A 28 2.12 -6.52 -11.13
C ALA A 28 3.61 -6.39 -10.80
N ARG A 29 4.05 -5.17 -10.47
CA ARG A 29 5.47 -4.88 -10.27
C ARG A 29 5.93 -5.34 -8.90
N GLN A 30 6.98 -6.17 -8.87
CA GLN A 30 7.60 -6.61 -7.64
C GLN A 30 8.66 -5.61 -7.19
N LEU A 31 8.70 -5.37 -5.90
CA LEU A 31 9.63 -4.44 -5.26
C LEU A 31 10.31 -5.15 -4.09
N ALA A 32 11.59 -4.86 -3.90
CA ALA A 32 12.31 -5.31 -2.72
C ALA A 32 12.01 -4.36 -1.56
N LEU A 33 11.70 -4.93 -0.39
CA LEU A 33 11.48 -4.14 0.83
C LEU A 33 12.50 -4.54 1.90
N TRP A 34 12.45 -5.79 2.35
CA TRP A 34 13.41 -6.38 3.29
C TRP A 34 13.71 -7.81 2.88
N PRO A 35 14.84 -8.40 3.33
CA PRO A 35 15.07 -9.82 3.12
C PRO A 35 13.92 -10.65 3.71
N GLY A 36 13.47 -11.65 2.98
CA GLY A 36 12.36 -12.51 3.40
C GLY A 36 10.97 -11.91 3.16
N VAL A 37 10.87 -10.75 2.52
CA VAL A 37 9.60 -10.10 2.21
C VAL A 37 9.53 -9.79 0.71
N ARG A 38 8.42 -10.18 0.08
CA ARG A 38 8.13 -9.83 -1.30
C ARG A 38 6.96 -8.85 -1.32
N LEU A 39 7.19 -7.71 -1.94
CA LEU A 39 6.18 -6.67 -2.09
C LEU A 39 5.80 -6.57 -3.57
N THR A 40 4.49 -6.68 -3.87
CA THR A 40 3.99 -6.58 -5.23
C THR A 40 2.99 -5.44 -5.31
N LEU A 41 3.28 -4.43 -6.12
CA LEU A 41 2.33 -3.36 -6.39
C LEU A 41 1.27 -3.91 -7.34
N GLN A 42 0.00 -3.89 -6.90
CA GLN A 42 -1.11 -4.47 -7.65
C GLN A 42 -1.96 -3.42 -8.35
N ARG A 43 -2.16 -2.28 -7.72
CA ARG A 43 -3.05 -1.23 -8.23
C ARG A 43 -2.64 0.12 -7.70
N GLU A 44 -2.82 1.14 -8.54
CA GLU A 44 -2.58 2.53 -8.16
C GLU A 44 -3.83 3.36 -8.44
N TRP A 45 -4.11 4.31 -7.55
CA TRP A 45 -5.16 5.32 -7.70
C TRP A 45 -4.46 6.68 -7.82
N LEU A 46 -4.57 7.32 -8.98
CA LEU A 46 -3.85 8.55 -9.32
C LEU A 46 -4.80 9.73 -9.24
N GLY A 47 -4.58 10.61 -8.30
CA GLY A 47 -5.34 11.84 -8.11
C GLY A 47 -4.47 13.07 -8.23
N ALA A 48 -5.07 14.24 -8.02
CA ALA A 48 -4.34 15.50 -8.01
C ALA A 48 -3.48 15.59 -6.75
N GLY A 49 -2.17 15.57 -6.92
CA GLY A 49 -1.21 15.68 -5.81
C GLY A 49 -1.13 14.48 -4.89
N ILE A 50 -1.86 13.40 -5.18
CA ILE A 50 -1.96 12.24 -4.30
C ILE A 50 -1.98 10.95 -5.13
N ILE A 51 -1.39 9.91 -4.58
CA ILE A 51 -1.44 8.57 -5.18
C ILE A 51 -1.73 7.55 -4.08
N GLY A 52 -2.69 6.66 -4.35
CA GLY A 52 -2.96 5.51 -3.52
C GLY A 52 -2.34 4.26 -4.15
N GLU A 53 -1.79 3.39 -3.33
CA GLU A 53 -1.13 2.18 -3.79
C GLU A 53 -1.62 0.98 -2.99
N LYS A 54 -2.00 -0.07 -3.70
CA LYS A 54 -2.34 -1.36 -3.09
C LYS A 54 -1.24 -2.34 -3.39
N TYR A 55 -0.65 -2.87 -2.34
CA TYR A 55 0.41 -3.88 -2.42
C TYR A 55 -0.06 -5.19 -1.81
N GLN A 56 0.47 -6.29 -2.32
CA GLN A 56 0.50 -7.55 -1.60
C GLN A 56 1.89 -7.70 -0.97
N LEU A 57 1.91 -7.89 0.35
CA LEU A 57 3.13 -8.11 1.11
C LEU A 57 3.14 -9.56 1.55
N ALA A 58 4.13 -10.34 1.11
CA ALA A 58 4.22 -11.77 1.38
C ALA A 58 5.46 -12.10 2.21
N ASN A 59 5.28 -12.97 3.21
CA ASN A 59 6.39 -13.53 3.97
C ASN A 59 6.96 -14.70 3.18
N ILE A 60 8.10 -14.50 2.52
CA ILE A 60 8.81 -15.53 1.77
C ILE A 60 10.01 -16.08 2.52
N GLY A 61 10.17 -15.70 3.78
CA GLY A 61 11.22 -16.21 4.67
C GLY A 61 10.78 -17.48 5.38
N LYS A 62 11.61 -17.91 6.32
CA LYS A 62 11.41 -19.16 7.07
C LYS A 62 10.89 -18.93 8.49
N SER A 63 10.83 -17.68 8.93
CA SER A 63 10.40 -17.29 10.28
C SER A 63 9.15 -16.43 10.20
N ASP A 64 8.40 -16.39 11.31
CA ASP A 64 7.25 -15.51 11.43
C ASP A 64 7.69 -14.04 11.27
N LEU A 65 6.85 -13.25 10.60
CA LEU A 65 7.08 -11.84 10.35
C LEU A 65 6.05 -11.02 11.13
N ASN A 66 6.54 -10.10 11.94
CA ASN A 66 5.69 -9.17 12.69
C ASN A 66 5.93 -7.77 12.14
N LEU A 67 4.90 -7.21 11.52
CA LEU A 67 4.97 -5.91 10.85
C LEU A 67 4.48 -4.81 11.78
N VAL A 68 5.10 -3.64 11.68
CA VAL A 68 4.68 -2.43 12.37
C VAL A 68 4.41 -1.36 11.31
N GLU A 69 3.20 -0.84 11.28
CA GLU A 69 2.81 0.16 10.26
C GLU A 69 3.75 1.35 10.23
N ARG A 70 4.20 1.80 11.39
CA ARG A 70 5.14 2.92 11.50
C ARG A 70 6.41 2.73 10.66
N ASP A 71 6.91 1.48 10.56
CA ASP A 71 8.14 1.18 9.82
C ASP A 71 7.95 1.27 8.30
N LEU A 72 6.71 1.40 7.83
CA LEU A 72 6.37 1.51 6.42
C LEU A 72 6.22 2.96 5.95
N TYR A 73 6.31 3.91 6.87
CA TYR A 73 6.29 5.33 6.52
C TYR A 73 7.65 5.76 6.00
N LYS A 74 7.62 6.49 4.89
CA LYS A 74 8.79 7.12 4.26
C LYS A 74 8.44 8.56 3.95
N PRO A 75 9.42 9.43 3.67
CA PRO A 75 9.11 10.81 3.26
C PRO A 75 8.10 10.83 2.12
N GLY A 76 7.06 11.65 2.26
CA GLY A 76 5.96 11.74 1.31
C GLY A 76 4.79 10.82 1.56
N VAL A 77 4.94 9.81 2.42
CA VAL A 77 3.83 8.92 2.79
C VAL A 77 2.93 9.61 3.80
N MET A 78 1.63 9.63 3.52
CA MET A 78 0.62 10.28 4.34
C MET A 78 -0.21 9.30 5.15
N ALA A 79 -0.40 8.07 4.67
CA ALA A 79 -1.18 7.06 5.37
C ALA A 79 -0.72 5.66 4.97
N VAL A 80 -0.79 4.74 5.92
CA VAL A 80 -0.46 3.32 5.73
C VAL A 80 -1.53 2.50 6.44
N SER A 81 -1.96 1.40 5.82
CA SER A 81 -2.88 0.45 6.43
C SER A 81 -2.49 -0.97 6.07
N LEU A 82 -2.27 -1.81 7.08
CA LEU A 82 -2.05 -3.25 6.95
C LEU A 82 -3.31 -3.98 7.39
N GLU A 83 -3.76 -4.95 6.59
CA GLU A 83 -4.89 -5.78 7.01
C GLU A 83 -4.48 -6.79 8.09
N GLN A 84 -3.26 -7.31 7.99
CA GLN A 84 -2.74 -8.29 8.95
C GLN A 84 -1.27 -7.99 9.22
N ALA A 85 -0.93 -7.82 10.50
CA ALA A 85 0.42 -7.42 10.90
C ALA A 85 1.35 -8.62 11.14
N SER A 86 0.81 -9.79 11.49
CA SER A 86 1.61 -10.99 11.77
C SER A 86 1.40 -12.02 10.67
N LEU A 87 2.49 -12.43 10.04
CA LEU A 87 2.46 -13.37 8.92
C LEU A 87 3.39 -14.55 9.19
N ARG A 88 2.87 -15.75 9.07
CA ARG A 88 3.69 -16.98 9.06
C ARG A 88 4.38 -17.10 7.70
N PRO A 89 5.42 -17.94 7.58
CA PRO A 89 6.01 -18.24 6.28
C PRO A 89 4.96 -18.67 5.27
N GLY A 90 4.98 -18.04 4.08
CA GLY A 90 4.03 -18.32 3.02
C GLY A 90 2.74 -17.51 3.07
N GLU A 91 2.47 -16.80 4.16
CA GLU A 91 1.29 -15.93 4.26
C GLU A 91 1.54 -14.55 3.65
N ALA A 92 0.46 -13.91 3.23
CA ALA A 92 0.49 -12.58 2.66
C ALA A 92 -0.64 -11.71 3.20
N THR A 93 -0.46 -10.40 3.11
CA THR A 93 -1.47 -9.43 3.50
C THR A 93 -1.55 -8.30 2.49
N ASN A 94 -2.67 -7.59 2.49
CA ASN A 94 -2.79 -6.36 1.73
C ASN A 94 -2.21 -5.19 2.51
N LEU A 95 -1.45 -4.36 1.81
CA LEU A 95 -0.87 -3.13 2.32
C LEU A 95 -1.36 -1.99 1.46
N PHE A 96 -1.96 -0.98 2.08
CA PHE A 96 -2.43 0.22 1.40
C PHE A 96 -1.59 1.41 1.83
N VAL A 97 -1.11 2.17 0.86
CA VAL A 97 -0.27 3.35 1.09
C VAL A 97 -0.87 4.53 0.35
N ILE A 98 -0.95 5.68 1.00
CA ILE A 98 -1.28 6.94 0.35
C ILE A 98 -0.06 7.85 0.51
N ARG A 99 0.40 8.39 -0.61
CA ARG A 99 1.57 9.26 -0.64
C ARG A 99 1.34 10.46 -1.54
N GLU A 100 2.20 11.46 -1.40
CA GLU A 100 2.24 12.60 -2.31
C GLU A 100 2.61 12.12 -3.71
N ARG A 101 1.92 12.67 -4.70
CA ARG A 101 2.21 12.40 -6.10
C ARG A 101 3.34 13.31 -6.57
N ARG A 102 4.42 12.71 -7.05
CA ARG A 102 5.56 13.43 -7.58
C ARG A 102 5.32 13.79 -9.06
N THR A 103 6.09 14.76 -9.57
CA THR A 103 5.95 15.21 -10.96
C THR A 103 6.20 14.10 -11.98
N ASN A 104 6.98 13.09 -11.62
CA ASN A 104 7.31 11.97 -12.52
C ASN A 104 6.49 10.71 -12.26
N ASP A 105 5.45 10.81 -11.47
CA ASP A 105 4.54 9.69 -11.20
C ASP A 105 3.51 9.49 -12.35
#